data_b4ac5092e12aa295854b0f4126708026
#
_entry.id   b4ac5092e12aa295854b0f4126708026
#
_cell.length_a   1.000
_cell.length_b   1.000
_cell.length_c   1.000
_cell.angle_alpha   90.00
_cell.angle_beta   90.00
_cell.angle_gamma   90.00
#
_symmetry.space_group_name_H-M   'P 1'
#
loop_
_entity.id
_entity.type
_entity.pdbx_description
1 polymer ?
#
loop_
_entity_poly.entity_id
_entity_poly.type
_entity_poly.pdbx_seq_one_letter_code
_entity_poly.pdbx_strand_id
1 'polypeptide(L)'
;MHGFAASNRHVADYLTEQVIATLDAETLDFMLATSVVDRVNGSLADALTEGSGGAHRLVQLERANLFLVPLDDKREWYRYHPLLSELLSSELQRTAPETVPQFHQRASRWFEGTGDMDRAVRHAIAAGERDRAASLISASYLERIEWGRIATVAEWLQQMGDAAVSADGRLAMAKAWTMQFMGRRAEAHKALDAARAAADQGQPPEGTASFESSAELMSAAFPGGDVGRMLGSARRAFELESERDSPWRATVHVLLGFALVREGSFADARQYLETGERLAIDNRAWMDVVGARSLLARIARHEDRLVVAERLARSAIDTAETQGLRGSATGGFATLEYGAILVQAGRYLEGHALLSEGLGPLRGLGEPLAVVEGLLPMVEALRQLGRRREARRALEEADALLASMLDPGYLRVVREAMEPATGGRNEPVNRELSARELEVLRLMATGRSKREVAKELVVSYNTIHSHYRSIYRKLEVGSKEAAIDRAQATGLVDDDVASSFWPDESPG
;
A
#
# COMPACT_ATOMS: atom_id res chain seq x y z
N MET A 1 3.98 20.63 41.20
CA MET A 1 3.05 21.12 40.17
C MET A 1 2.15 22.29 40.60
N HIS A 2 2.06 22.67 41.90
CA HIS A 2 1.20 23.80 42.37
C HIS A 2 1.78 25.21 42.10
N GLY A 3 3.10 25.37 41.94
CA GLY A 3 3.72 26.69 41.73
C GLY A 3 3.56 27.25 40.30
N PHE A 4 3.43 26.40 39.30
CA PHE A 4 3.29 26.81 37.90
C PHE A 4 1.88 27.35 37.56
N ALA A 5 0.85 26.77 38.18
CA ALA A 5 -0.54 27.21 37.99
C ALA A 5 -0.85 28.56 38.64
N ALA A 6 -0.20 28.88 39.80
CA ALA A 6 -0.37 30.15 40.47
C ALA A 6 0.33 31.29 39.71
N SER A 7 1.51 31.06 39.15
CA SER A 7 2.23 32.02 38.31
C SER A 7 1.46 32.41 37.05
N ASN A 8 0.81 31.41 36.41
CA ASN A 8 0.00 31.67 35.22
C ASN A 8 -1.25 32.52 35.52
N ARG A 9 -1.87 32.36 36.67
CA ARG A 9 -3.06 33.17 37.05
C ARG A 9 -2.72 34.65 37.19
N HIS A 10 -1.62 34.99 37.86
CA HIS A 10 -1.19 36.40 38.00
C HIS A 10 -0.81 37.02 36.66
N VAL A 11 -0.21 36.25 35.74
CA VAL A 11 0.08 36.71 34.38
C VAL A 11 -1.20 36.89 33.57
N ALA A 12 -2.16 35.99 33.69
CA ALA A 12 -3.46 36.13 33.04
C ALA A 12 -4.25 37.35 33.55
N ASP A 13 -4.28 37.56 34.87
CA ASP A 13 -4.90 38.74 35.49
C ASP A 13 -4.23 40.05 35.01
N TYR A 14 -2.89 40.08 34.98
CA TYR A 14 -2.13 41.21 34.43
C TYR A 14 -2.46 41.47 32.95
N LEU A 15 -2.47 40.43 32.11
CA LEU A 15 -2.80 40.60 30.70
C LEU A 15 -4.25 41.05 30.48
N THR A 16 -5.18 40.60 31.30
CA THR A 16 -6.58 41.05 31.26
C THR A 16 -6.71 42.52 31.61
N GLU A 17 -6.12 42.96 32.74
CA GLU A 17 -6.26 44.32 33.22
C GLU A 17 -5.42 45.34 32.46
N GLN A 18 -4.20 44.97 32.04
CA GLN A 18 -3.25 45.91 31.44
C GLN A 18 -3.22 45.86 29.91
N VAL A 19 -3.70 44.79 29.28
CA VAL A 19 -3.73 44.63 27.82
C VAL A 19 -5.15 44.69 27.32
N ILE A 20 -6.00 43.73 27.66
CA ILE A 20 -7.34 43.62 27.08
C ILE A 20 -8.23 44.82 27.46
N ALA A 21 -8.21 45.23 28.72
CA ALA A 21 -9.05 46.36 29.19
C ALA A 21 -8.65 47.72 28.61
N THR A 22 -7.47 47.86 28.01
CA THR A 22 -6.98 49.09 27.38
C THR A 22 -7.20 49.18 25.89
N LEU A 23 -7.63 48.09 25.27
CA LEU A 23 -7.90 48.04 23.81
C LEU A 23 -9.24 48.71 23.47
N ASP A 24 -9.26 49.37 22.33
CA ASP A 24 -10.53 49.74 21.72
C ASP A 24 -11.30 48.52 21.24
N ALA A 25 -12.62 48.66 21.11
CA ALA A 25 -13.50 47.55 20.78
C ALA A 25 -13.16 46.90 19.41
N GLU A 26 -12.77 47.70 18.42
CA GLU A 26 -12.46 47.20 17.09
C GLU A 26 -11.15 46.35 17.09
N THR A 27 -10.16 46.78 17.83
CA THR A 27 -8.90 46.03 18.01
C THR A 27 -9.14 44.73 18.78
N LEU A 28 -9.94 44.79 19.86
CA LEU A 28 -10.28 43.60 20.63
C LEU A 28 -11.05 42.58 19.79
N ASP A 29 -12.07 43.00 19.04
CA ASP A 29 -12.86 42.12 18.18
C ASP A 29 -11.99 41.46 17.11
N PHE A 30 -11.05 42.20 16.51
CA PHE A 30 -10.07 41.63 15.57
C PHE A 30 -9.18 40.59 16.23
N MET A 31 -8.66 40.85 17.42
CA MET A 31 -7.81 39.91 18.16
C MET A 31 -8.60 38.67 18.59
N LEU A 32 -9.83 38.81 19.04
CA LEU A 32 -10.70 37.69 19.38
C LEU A 32 -10.99 36.82 18.16
N ALA A 33 -11.36 37.42 17.03
CA ALA A 33 -11.63 36.69 15.79
C ALA A 33 -10.40 35.91 15.27
N THR A 34 -9.21 36.51 15.37
CA THR A 34 -7.96 35.91 14.88
C THR A 34 -7.29 34.97 15.87
N SER A 35 -7.76 34.91 17.12
CA SER A 35 -7.24 34.00 18.16
C SER A 35 -7.62 32.53 17.95
N VAL A 36 -8.64 32.25 17.13
CA VAL A 36 -9.11 30.88 16.87
C VAL A 36 -8.13 30.03 16.03
N VAL A 37 -7.10 30.69 15.47
CA VAL A 37 -6.08 30.02 14.63
C VAL A 37 -4.72 30.05 15.30
N ASP A 38 -3.91 29.01 15.04
CA ASP A 38 -2.54 28.88 15.61
C ASP A 38 -1.53 29.85 14.97
N ARG A 39 -1.80 30.30 13.76
CA ARG A 39 -1.06 31.33 13.02
C ARG A 39 -2.00 32.11 12.11
N VAL A 40 -1.72 33.37 11.90
CA VAL A 40 -2.55 34.27 11.10
C VAL A 40 -1.68 35.06 10.13
N ASN A 41 -2.21 35.30 8.94
CA ASN A 41 -1.69 36.27 7.98
C ASN A 41 -2.80 37.25 7.58
N GLY A 42 -2.46 38.27 6.77
CA GLY A 42 -3.42 39.31 6.40
C GLY A 42 -4.68 38.78 5.74
N SER A 43 -4.56 37.87 4.77
CA SER A 43 -5.71 37.32 4.05
C SER A 43 -6.58 36.38 4.90
N LEU A 44 -5.98 35.63 5.83
CA LEU A 44 -6.74 34.84 6.80
C LEU A 44 -7.47 35.74 7.79
N ALA A 45 -6.82 36.81 8.27
CA ALA A 45 -7.46 37.78 9.14
C ALA A 45 -8.65 38.46 8.46
N ASP A 46 -8.50 38.84 7.19
CA ASP A 46 -9.60 39.40 6.39
C ASP A 46 -10.75 38.40 6.23
N ALA A 47 -10.44 37.12 5.98
CA ALA A 47 -11.43 36.05 5.88
C ALA A 47 -12.18 35.84 7.22
N LEU A 48 -11.47 35.83 8.35
CA LEU A 48 -12.06 35.65 9.68
C LEU A 48 -12.99 36.78 10.06
N THR A 49 -12.59 38.02 9.80
CA THR A 49 -13.34 39.24 10.16
C THR A 49 -14.34 39.70 9.12
N GLU A 50 -14.38 39.06 7.93
CA GLU A 50 -15.12 39.53 6.74
C GLU A 50 -14.79 40.97 6.38
N GLY A 51 -13.54 41.37 6.66
CA GLY A 51 -13.05 42.73 6.49
C GLY A 51 -11.97 42.83 5.41
N SER A 52 -11.21 43.91 5.52
CA SER A 52 -10.03 44.18 4.70
C SER A 52 -8.96 44.87 5.52
N GLY A 53 -7.70 44.78 5.05
CA GLY A 53 -6.60 45.47 5.74
C GLY A 53 -6.00 44.68 6.91
N GLY A 54 -6.29 43.40 7.04
CA GLY A 54 -5.78 42.53 8.10
C GLY A 54 -4.27 42.54 8.19
N ALA A 55 -3.55 42.58 7.07
CA ALA A 55 -2.09 42.69 7.08
C ALA A 55 -1.59 43.96 7.78
N HIS A 56 -2.26 45.11 7.56
CA HIS A 56 -1.92 46.37 8.19
C HIS A 56 -2.20 46.29 9.68
N ARG A 57 -3.35 45.75 10.10
CA ARG A 57 -3.72 45.57 11.50
C ARG A 57 -2.73 44.66 12.26
N LEU A 58 -2.29 43.55 11.65
CA LEU A 58 -1.29 42.67 12.26
C LEU A 58 0.02 43.39 12.51
N VAL A 59 0.49 44.23 11.55
CA VAL A 59 1.69 45.06 11.74
C VAL A 59 1.48 46.10 12.83
N GLN A 60 0.29 46.69 12.96
CA GLN A 60 -0.02 47.63 14.05
C GLN A 60 0.03 46.95 15.43
N LEU A 61 -0.56 45.76 15.56
CA LEU A 61 -0.53 44.97 16.80
C LEU A 61 0.90 44.57 17.19
N GLU A 62 1.73 44.16 16.21
CA GLU A 62 3.15 43.89 16.48
C GLU A 62 3.90 45.11 16.99
N ARG A 63 3.73 46.30 16.33
CA ARG A 63 4.37 47.56 16.73
C ARG A 63 3.91 48.06 18.10
N ALA A 64 2.65 47.79 18.43
CA ALA A 64 2.10 48.09 19.74
C ALA A 64 2.54 47.12 20.86
N ASN A 65 3.41 46.13 20.55
CA ASN A 65 3.87 45.07 21.45
C ASN A 65 2.73 44.27 22.10
N LEU A 66 1.66 44.02 21.35
CA LEU A 66 0.49 43.27 21.82
C LEU A 66 0.71 41.75 21.72
N PHE A 67 1.91 41.27 22.07
CA PHE A 67 2.28 39.87 22.17
C PHE A 67 2.04 39.06 20.88
N LEU A 68 2.09 39.72 19.72
CA LEU A 68 2.06 39.13 18.42
C LEU A 68 3.50 38.99 17.88
N VAL A 69 3.89 37.78 17.50
CA VAL A 69 5.25 37.43 17.07
C VAL A 69 5.26 37.07 15.61
N PRO A 70 6.12 37.68 14.78
CA PRO A 70 6.29 37.25 13.38
C PRO A 70 6.95 35.87 13.34
N LEU A 71 6.51 35.01 12.41
CA LEU A 71 7.02 33.66 12.23
C LEU A 71 8.03 33.56 11.07
N ASP A 72 8.13 34.60 10.27
CA ASP A 72 9.05 34.68 9.13
C ASP A 72 9.65 36.08 8.98
N ASP A 73 10.78 36.18 8.26
CA ASP A 73 11.51 37.44 8.04
C ASP A 73 10.74 38.45 7.18
N LYS A 74 9.77 37.97 6.38
CA LYS A 74 8.93 38.84 5.53
C LYS A 74 7.74 39.42 6.28
N ARG A 75 7.52 38.96 7.53
CA ARG A 75 6.38 39.37 8.35
C ARG A 75 5.03 39.12 7.65
N GLU A 76 4.93 38.00 6.99
CA GLU A 76 3.69 37.56 6.35
C GLU A 76 2.82 36.76 7.33
N TRP A 77 3.44 35.93 8.19
CA TRP A 77 2.78 35.11 9.17
C TRP A 77 3.10 35.54 10.60
N TYR A 78 2.08 35.53 11.44
CA TYR A 78 2.14 35.91 12.84
C TYR A 78 1.52 34.85 13.74
N ARG A 79 1.90 34.86 14.99
CA ARG A 79 1.32 34.03 16.04
C ARG A 79 1.20 34.85 17.32
N TYR A 80 0.05 34.72 17.99
CA TYR A 80 -0.06 35.24 19.36
C TYR A 80 0.82 34.43 20.31
N HIS A 81 1.38 35.09 21.30
CA HIS A 81 2.05 34.40 22.39
C HIS A 81 1.06 33.43 23.06
N PRO A 82 1.45 32.20 23.42
CA PRO A 82 0.52 31.17 23.92
C PRO A 82 -0.40 31.63 25.03
N LEU A 83 0.12 32.35 26.04
CA LEU A 83 -0.66 32.88 27.16
C LEU A 83 -1.74 33.88 26.71
N LEU A 84 -1.43 34.73 25.73
CA LEU A 84 -2.42 35.68 25.22
C LEU A 84 -3.46 34.95 24.35
N SER A 85 -3.04 33.98 23.54
CA SER A 85 -3.96 33.15 22.72
C SER A 85 -4.98 32.43 23.61
N GLU A 86 -4.53 31.80 24.70
CA GLU A 86 -5.42 31.14 25.67
C GLU A 86 -6.40 32.13 26.33
N LEU A 87 -5.91 33.31 26.70
CA LEU A 87 -6.74 34.34 27.28
C LEU A 87 -7.81 34.87 26.30
N LEU A 88 -7.42 35.22 25.06
CA LEU A 88 -8.33 35.65 24.00
C LEU A 88 -9.37 34.59 23.70
N SER A 89 -8.97 33.31 23.58
CA SER A 89 -9.89 32.20 23.37
C SER A 89 -10.88 32.05 24.54
N SER A 90 -10.42 32.18 25.76
CA SER A 90 -11.27 32.15 26.97
C SER A 90 -12.26 33.33 26.99
N GLU A 91 -11.78 34.53 26.64
CA GLU A 91 -12.60 35.73 26.57
C GLU A 91 -13.67 35.64 25.47
N LEU A 92 -13.30 35.14 24.30
CA LEU A 92 -14.23 34.90 23.21
C LEU A 92 -15.32 33.88 23.61
N GLN A 93 -14.96 32.77 24.24
CA GLN A 93 -15.91 31.79 24.76
C GLN A 93 -16.85 32.38 25.83
N ARG A 94 -16.38 33.35 26.61
CA ARG A 94 -17.16 33.99 27.67
C ARG A 94 -18.12 35.06 27.14
N THR A 95 -17.69 35.85 26.14
CA THR A 95 -18.42 37.04 25.66
C THR A 95 -19.29 36.79 24.43
N ALA A 96 -18.84 35.91 23.55
CA ALA A 96 -19.52 35.61 22.26
C ALA A 96 -19.36 34.15 21.82
N PRO A 97 -19.75 33.17 22.66
CA PRO A 97 -19.59 31.75 22.33
C PRO A 97 -20.25 31.31 21.02
N GLU A 98 -21.33 31.99 20.61
CA GLU A 98 -22.04 31.72 19.36
C GLU A 98 -21.26 32.12 18.11
N THR A 99 -20.24 32.97 18.21
CA THR A 99 -19.41 33.40 17.07
C THR A 99 -18.24 32.45 16.82
N VAL A 100 -17.82 31.67 17.82
CA VAL A 100 -16.68 30.75 17.73
C VAL A 100 -16.84 29.77 16.55
N PRO A 101 -17.98 29.07 16.37
CA PRO A 101 -18.21 28.20 15.22
C PRO A 101 -18.08 28.94 13.89
N GLN A 102 -18.54 30.17 13.79
CA GLN A 102 -18.46 30.96 12.56
C GLN A 102 -17.02 31.31 12.18
N PHE A 103 -16.17 31.67 13.14
CA PHE A 103 -14.76 31.92 12.89
C PHE A 103 -14.05 30.63 12.45
N HIS A 104 -14.31 29.51 13.09
CA HIS A 104 -13.78 28.22 12.63
C HIS A 104 -14.28 27.82 11.24
N GLN A 105 -15.53 28.09 10.91
CA GLN A 105 -16.09 27.86 9.58
C GLN A 105 -15.34 28.68 8.50
N ARG A 106 -15.13 29.97 8.74
CA ARG A 106 -14.37 30.87 7.86
C ARG A 106 -12.91 30.40 7.71
N ALA A 107 -12.25 30.03 8.82
CA ALA A 107 -10.92 29.47 8.82
C ALA A 107 -10.85 28.18 7.98
N SER A 108 -11.79 27.25 8.19
CA SER A 108 -11.86 26.02 7.40
C SER A 108 -11.92 26.26 5.89
N ARG A 109 -12.79 27.19 5.46
CA ARG A 109 -12.91 27.53 4.03
C ARG A 109 -11.65 28.18 3.47
N TRP A 110 -11.02 29.06 4.24
CA TRP A 110 -9.79 29.71 3.82
C TRP A 110 -8.65 28.70 3.68
N PHE A 111 -8.46 27.79 4.66
CA PHE A 111 -7.42 26.77 4.61
C PHE A 111 -7.65 25.78 3.47
N GLU A 112 -8.89 25.38 3.18
CA GLU A 112 -9.21 24.55 2.01
C GLU A 112 -8.81 25.27 0.71
N GLY A 113 -9.18 26.55 0.55
CA GLY A 113 -8.83 27.35 -0.63
C GLY A 113 -7.33 27.56 -0.84
N THR A 114 -6.52 27.43 0.23
CA THR A 114 -5.06 27.52 0.18
C THR A 114 -4.37 26.16 0.14
N GLY A 115 -5.13 25.05 0.15
CA GLY A 115 -4.59 23.68 0.08
C GLY A 115 -4.11 23.10 1.41
N ASP A 116 -4.27 23.82 2.54
CA ASP A 116 -3.91 23.30 3.87
C ASP A 116 -5.08 22.46 4.44
N MET A 117 -5.26 21.26 3.89
CA MET A 117 -6.35 20.36 4.26
C MET A 117 -6.32 19.96 5.74
N ASP A 118 -5.14 19.85 6.35
CA ASP A 118 -5.02 19.47 7.76
C ASP A 118 -5.67 20.50 8.68
N ARG A 119 -5.47 21.79 8.39
CA ARG A 119 -6.14 22.87 9.13
C ARG A 119 -7.60 23.02 8.73
N ALA A 120 -7.93 22.85 7.43
CA ALA A 120 -9.31 22.91 6.97
C ALA A 120 -10.19 21.89 7.72
N VAL A 121 -9.76 20.64 7.85
CA VAL A 121 -10.48 19.59 8.58
C VAL A 121 -10.61 19.94 10.07
N ARG A 122 -9.50 20.31 10.75
CA ARG A 122 -9.53 20.66 12.17
C ARG A 122 -10.51 21.80 12.47
N HIS A 123 -10.53 22.83 11.62
CA HIS A 123 -11.44 23.94 11.81
C HIS A 123 -12.89 23.59 11.46
N ALA A 124 -13.14 22.69 10.50
CA ALA A 124 -14.50 22.20 10.24
C ALA A 124 -15.06 21.41 11.44
N ILE A 125 -14.22 20.56 12.06
CA ILE A 125 -14.59 19.83 13.28
C ILE A 125 -14.87 20.80 14.44
N ALA A 126 -13.99 21.78 14.66
CA ALA A 126 -14.14 22.80 15.71
C ALA A 126 -15.37 23.69 15.49
N ALA A 127 -15.77 23.93 14.24
CA ALA A 127 -17.00 24.62 13.90
C ALA A 127 -18.28 23.79 14.15
N GLY A 128 -18.14 22.49 14.42
CA GLY A 128 -19.28 21.56 14.49
C GLY A 128 -19.90 21.22 13.14
N GLU A 129 -19.28 21.59 12.02
CA GLU A 129 -19.73 21.31 10.66
C GLU A 129 -19.40 19.86 10.25
N ARG A 130 -20.11 18.91 10.85
CA ARG A 130 -19.81 17.47 10.70
C ARG A 130 -19.80 16.99 9.26
N ASP A 131 -20.79 17.41 8.47
CA ASP A 131 -20.90 16.99 7.05
C ASP A 131 -19.74 17.55 6.22
N ARG A 132 -19.38 18.82 6.44
CA ARG A 132 -18.21 19.42 5.82
C ARG A 132 -16.90 18.71 6.21
N ALA A 133 -16.71 18.43 7.51
CA ALA A 133 -15.54 17.70 8.00
C ALA A 133 -15.48 16.31 7.35
N ALA A 134 -16.60 15.59 7.27
CA ALA A 134 -16.68 14.30 6.59
C ALA A 134 -16.31 14.40 5.11
N SER A 135 -16.77 15.42 4.41
CA SER A 135 -16.44 15.65 2.99
C SER A 135 -14.95 15.95 2.81
N LEU A 136 -14.34 16.80 3.64
CA LEU A 136 -12.91 17.12 3.58
C LEU A 136 -12.03 15.91 3.92
N ILE A 137 -12.41 15.13 4.94
CA ILE A 137 -11.71 13.88 5.28
C ILE A 137 -11.79 12.90 4.12
N SER A 138 -12.99 12.67 3.59
CA SER A 138 -13.22 11.77 2.46
C SER A 138 -12.41 12.15 1.22
N ALA A 139 -12.27 13.44 0.93
CA ALA A 139 -11.52 13.93 -0.22
C ALA A 139 -9.99 13.85 -0.04
N SER A 140 -9.47 13.60 1.17
CA SER A 140 -8.04 13.76 1.45
C SER A 140 -7.37 12.61 2.20
N TYR A 141 -8.12 11.66 2.76
CA TYR A 141 -7.55 10.64 3.63
C TYR A 141 -6.58 9.69 2.93
N LEU A 142 -6.86 9.26 1.68
CA LEU A 142 -5.98 8.36 0.94
C LEU A 142 -4.64 9.02 0.67
N GLU A 143 -4.65 10.22 0.14
CA GLU A 143 -3.43 10.99 -0.11
C GLU A 143 -2.58 11.14 1.16
N ARG A 144 -3.22 11.35 2.31
CA ARG A 144 -2.53 11.42 3.62
C ARG A 144 -1.92 10.08 4.02
N ILE A 145 -2.64 8.98 3.80
CA ILE A 145 -2.14 7.64 4.06
C ILE A 145 -0.94 7.32 3.17
N GLU A 146 -1.01 7.63 1.88
CA GLU A 146 0.07 7.46 0.91
C GLU A 146 1.34 8.22 1.30
N TRP A 147 1.19 9.41 1.84
CA TRP A 147 2.31 10.22 2.36
C TRP A 147 2.78 9.80 3.77
N GLY A 148 2.31 8.67 4.29
CA GLY A 148 2.68 8.16 5.60
C GLY A 148 2.07 8.92 6.79
N ARG A 149 1.08 9.80 6.54
CA ARG A 149 0.42 10.62 7.57
C ARG A 149 -0.83 9.94 8.15
N ILE A 150 -0.76 8.64 8.35
CA ILE A 150 -1.87 7.82 8.86
C ILE A 150 -2.37 8.31 10.22
N ALA A 151 -1.43 8.72 11.09
CA ALA A 151 -1.75 9.23 12.43
C ALA A 151 -2.66 10.47 12.38
N THR A 152 -2.46 11.35 11.40
CA THR A 152 -3.29 12.55 11.19
C THR A 152 -4.74 12.18 10.88
N VAL A 153 -4.95 11.19 9.99
CA VAL A 153 -6.29 10.72 9.65
C VAL A 153 -6.95 10.04 10.86
N ALA A 154 -6.18 9.23 11.61
CA ALA A 154 -6.68 8.59 12.83
C ALA A 154 -7.12 9.62 13.88
N GLU A 155 -6.38 10.72 14.04
CA GLU A 155 -6.74 11.82 14.94
C GLU A 155 -8.03 12.52 14.49
N TRP A 156 -8.20 12.82 13.22
CA TRP A 156 -9.44 13.41 12.70
C TRP A 156 -10.66 12.52 12.98
N LEU A 157 -10.54 11.22 12.70
CA LEU A 157 -11.61 10.26 12.95
C LEU A 157 -11.93 10.13 14.45
N GLN A 158 -10.92 10.19 15.32
CA GLN A 158 -11.11 10.22 16.76
C GLN A 158 -11.86 11.48 17.22
N GLN A 159 -11.53 12.66 16.68
CA GLN A 159 -12.21 13.90 16.98
C GLN A 159 -13.66 13.92 16.49
N MET A 160 -13.96 13.27 15.36
CA MET A 160 -15.34 13.09 14.88
C MET A 160 -16.18 12.20 15.80
N GLY A 161 -15.55 11.27 16.52
CA GLY A 161 -16.15 10.34 17.44
C GLY A 161 -16.75 9.10 16.78
N ASP A 162 -16.68 7.96 17.48
CA ASP A 162 -17.04 6.65 16.92
C ASP A 162 -18.48 6.54 16.40
N ALA A 163 -19.43 7.20 17.07
CA ALA A 163 -20.83 7.19 16.66
C ALA A 163 -21.04 7.90 15.30
N ALA A 164 -20.42 9.08 15.13
CA ALA A 164 -20.49 9.82 13.88
C ALA A 164 -19.78 9.09 12.75
N VAL A 165 -18.60 8.53 13.02
CA VAL A 165 -17.84 7.75 12.05
C VAL A 165 -18.60 6.51 11.57
N SER A 166 -19.29 5.80 12.46
CA SER A 166 -20.06 4.60 12.09
C SER A 166 -21.37 4.91 11.36
N ALA A 167 -21.89 6.14 11.52
CA ALA A 167 -23.15 6.57 10.90
C ALA A 167 -22.94 7.20 9.50
N ASP A 168 -21.70 7.59 9.15
CA ASP A 168 -21.36 8.22 7.87
C ASP A 168 -20.47 7.27 7.05
N GLY A 169 -20.96 6.82 5.88
CA GLY A 169 -20.25 5.86 5.02
C GLY A 169 -18.87 6.36 4.58
N ARG A 170 -18.68 7.66 4.35
CA ARG A 170 -17.42 8.29 3.97
C ARG A 170 -16.37 8.16 5.08
N LEU A 171 -16.78 8.49 6.31
CA LEU A 171 -15.90 8.40 7.49
C LEU A 171 -15.62 6.94 7.87
N ALA A 172 -16.62 6.06 7.75
CA ALA A 172 -16.44 4.63 7.97
C ALA A 172 -15.44 4.03 6.98
N MET A 173 -15.48 4.44 5.70
CA MET A 173 -14.51 4.03 4.68
C MET A 173 -13.11 4.57 5.00
N ALA A 174 -12.98 5.85 5.33
CA ALA A 174 -11.70 6.43 5.76
C ALA A 174 -11.12 5.69 6.98
N LYS A 175 -11.99 5.30 7.94
CA LYS A 175 -11.59 4.47 9.10
C LYS A 175 -11.14 3.08 8.68
N ALA A 176 -11.84 2.44 7.74
CA ALA A 176 -11.49 1.12 7.25
C ALA A 176 -10.08 1.10 6.64
N TRP A 177 -9.77 2.02 5.75
CA TRP A 177 -8.44 2.18 5.16
C TRP A 177 -7.39 2.51 6.21
N THR A 178 -7.66 3.48 7.10
CA THR A 178 -6.72 3.89 8.16
C THR A 178 -6.37 2.72 9.07
N MET A 179 -7.36 1.96 9.54
CA MET A 179 -7.15 0.79 10.41
C MET A 179 -6.40 -0.32 9.68
N GLN A 180 -6.67 -0.54 8.41
CA GLN A 180 -5.97 -1.53 7.60
C GLN A 180 -4.47 -1.21 7.50
N PHE A 181 -4.12 0.03 7.14
CA PHE A 181 -2.71 0.45 7.07
C PHE A 181 -2.00 0.51 8.43
N MET A 182 -2.75 0.58 9.52
CA MET A 182 -2.23 0.43 10.89
C MET A 182 -2.10 -1.05 11.32
N GLY A 183 -2.41 -2.02 10.46
CA GLY A 183 -2.41 -3.46 10.79
C GLY A 183 -3.56 -3.90 11.69
N ARG A 184 -4.56 -3.04 11.96
CA ARG A 184 -5.71 -3.29 12.85
C ARG A 184 -6.88 -3.91 12.08
N ARG A 185 -6.66 -5.08 11.48
CA ARG A 185 -7.59 -5.73 10.54
C ARG A 185 -9.02 -5.92 11.06
N ALA A 186 -9.19 -6.34 12.30
CA ALA A 186 -10.53 -6.56 12.85
C ALA A 186 -11.35 -5.26 12.88
N GLU A 187 -10.71 -4.15 13.21
CA GLU A 187 -11.33 -2.84 13.21
C GLU A 187 -11.56 -2.31 11.79
N ALA A 188 -10.64 -2.59 10.86
CA ALA A 188 -10.82 -2.28 9.46
C ALA A 188 -12.06 -2.97 8.86
N HIS A 189 -12.24 -4.28 9.11
CA HIS A 189 -13.41 -5.02 8.66
C HIS A 189 -14.70 -4.46 9.28
N LYS A 190 -14.71 -4.19 10.60
CA LYS A 190 -15.87 -3.60 11.27
C LYS A 190 -16.24 -2.23 10.67
N ALA A 191 -15.25 -1.41 10.34
CA ALA A 191 -15.49 -0.12 9.72
C ALA A 191 -16.00 -0.27 8.27
N LEU A 192 -15.48 -1.25 7.52
CA LEU A 192 -15.95 -1.57 6.17
C LEU A 192 -17.42 -2.03 6.16
N ASP A 193 -17.82 -2.87 7.14
CA ASP A 193 -19.21 -3.28 7.28
C ASP A 193 -20.11 -2.10 7.63
N ALA A 194 -19.64 -1.17 8.47
CA ALA A 194 -20.36 0.08 8.77
C ALA A 194 -20.50 0.97 7.50
N ALA A 195 -19.44 1.07 6.69
CA ALA A 195 -19.48 1.81 5.43
C ALA A 195 -20.53 1.23 4.45
N ARG A 196 -20.58 -0.10 4.33
CA ARG A 196 -21.60 -0.78 3.51
C ARG A 196 -23.03 -0.54 4.03
N ALA A 197 -23.22 -0.56 5.34
CA ALA A 197 -24.52 -0.33 5.95
C ALA A 197 -25.01 1.13 5.80
N ALA A 198 -24.08 2.08 5.70
CA ALA A 198 -24.37 3.52 5.55
C ALA A 198 -24.34 4.01 4.08
N ALA A 199 -24.27 3.09 3.11
CA ALA A 199 -24.06 3.38 1.68
C ALA A 199 -25.15 4.25 1.02
N ASP A 200 -26.33 4.34 1.59
CA ASP A 200 -27.45 5.15 1.06
C ASP A 200 -27.31 6.66 1.38
N GLN A 201 -26.28 7.07 2.12
CA GLN A 201 -26.11 8.43 2.63
C GLN A 201 -24.89 9.12 2.03
N GLY A 202 -25.07 9.91 0.98
CA GLY A 202 -24.07 10.84 0.47
C GLY A 202 -23.34 10.40 -0.79
N GLN A 203 -22.36 11.19 -1.21
CA GLN A 203 -21.52 10.87 -2.37
C GLN A 203 -20.50 9.78 -2.00
N PRO A 204 -20.23 8.84 -2.92
CA PRO A 204 -19.20 7.83 -2.70
C PRO A 204 -17.82 8.50 -2.53
N PRO A 205 -16.93 7.91 -1.70
CA PRO A 205 -15.63 8.49 -1.45
C PRO A 205 -14.75 8.45 -2.70
N GLU A 206 -13.85 9.41 -2.84
CA GLU A 206 -12.67 9.40 -3.72
C GLU A 206 -12.97 9.25 -5.23
N GLY A 207 -14.14 9.69 -5.69
CA GLY A 207 -14.51 9.59 -7.10
C GLY A 207 -14.81 8.17 -7.57
N THR A 208 -15.00 7.21 -6.65
CA THR A 208 -15.50 5.87 -6.98
C THR A 208 -16.93 5.92 -7.50
N ALA A 209 -17.36 4.88 -8.21
CA ALA A 209 -18.72 4.77 -8.75
C ALA A 209 -19.80 4.73 -7.67
N SER A 210 -19.47 4.07 -6.54
CA SER A 210 -20.38 3.83 -5.42
C SER A 210 -19.60 3.44 -4.16
N PHE A 211 -20.27 3.43 -3.02
CA PHE A 211 -19.70 2.82 -1.79
C PHE A 211 -19.38 1.33 -1.99
N GLU A 212 -20.18 0.62 -2.78
CA GLU A 212 -19.89 -0.76 -3.17
C GLU A 212 -18.53 -0.84 -3.88
N SER A 213 -18.28 0.01 -4.87
CA SER A 213 -17.01 0.04 -5.59
C SER A 213 -15.82 0.29 -4.64
N SER A 214 -15.92 1.28 -3.75
CA SER A 214 -14.87 1.57 -2.77
C SER A 214 -14.62 0.38 -1.81
N ALA A 215 -15.68 -0.28 -1.38
CA ALA A 215 -15.60 -1.46 -0.52
C ALA A 215 -14.96 -2.67 -1.23
N GLU A 216 -15.29 -2.88 -2.50
CA GLU A 216 -14.71 -3.97 -3.29
C GLU A 216 -13.24 -3.70 -3.66
N LEU A 217 -12.87 -2.44 -3.94
CA LEU A 217 -11.45 -2.04 -4.09
C LEU A 217 -10.63 -2.38 -2.86
N MET A 218 -11.12 -2.01 -1.67
CA MET A 218 -10.43 -2.33 -0.42
C MET A 218 -10.36 -3.84 -0.18
N SER A 219 -11.44 -4.58 -0.43
CA SER A 219 -11.48 -6.04 -0.24
C SER A 219 -10.55 -6.77 -1.21
N ALA A 220 -10.38 -6.26 -2.43
CA ALA A 220 -9.42 -6.77 -3.41
C ALA A 220 -7.97 -6.46 -3.02
N ALA A 221 -7.70 -5.25 -2.50
CA ALA A 221 -6.36 -4.87 -2.07
C ALA A 221 -5.89 -5.65 -0.82
N PHE A 222 -6.81 -5.98 0.10
CA PHE A 222 -6.51 -6.58 1.41
C PHE A 222 -7.39 -7.81 1.70
N PRO A 223 -7.20 -8.92 0.97
CA PRO A 223 -8.06 -10.10 1.03
C PRO A 223 -7.97 -10.88 2.35
N GLY A 224 -6.92 -10.63 3.13
CA GLY A 224 -6.77 -11.27 4.44
C GLY A 224 -6.54 -12.77 4.42
N GLY A 225 -5.98 -13.31 3.35
CA GLY A 225 -5.72 -14.74 3.20
C GLY A 225 -6.88 -15.51 2.55
N ASP A 226 -7.66 -14.84 1.71
CA ASP A 226 -8.75 -15.44 0.93
C ASP A 226 -8.67 -14.96 -0.54
N VAL A 227 -7.98 -15.74 -1.37
CA VAL A 227 -7.76 -15.42 -2.80
C VAL A 227 -9.05 -15.51 -3.60
N GLY A 228 -9.94 -16.43 -3.27
CA GLY A 228 -11.26 -16.53 -3.91
C GLY A 228 -12.09 -15.27 -3.70
N ARG A 229 -12.14 -14.78 -2.46
CA ARG A 229 -12.78 -13.50 -2.14
C ARG A 229 -12.08 -12.32 -2.84
N MET A 230 -10.74 -12.29 -2.84
CA MET A 230 -9.96 -11.29 -3.57
C MET A 230 -10.38 -11.17 -5.03
N LEU A 231 -10.45 -12.32 -5.71
CA LEU A 231 -10.80 -12.38 -7.13
C LEU A 231 -12.25 -11.93 -7.37
N GLY A 232 -13.18 -12.34 -6.53
CA GLY A 232 -14.58 -11.90 -6.58
C GLY A 232 -14.70 -10.37 -6.44
N SER A 233 -14.05 -9.80 -5.43
CA SER A 233 -14.03 -8.35 -5.19
C SER A 233 -13.32 -7.59 -6.30
N ALA A 234 -12.18 -8.09 -6.82
CA ALA A 234 -11.46 -7.45 -7.91
C ALA A 234 -12.28 -7.44 -9.22
N ARG A 235 -13.00 -8.53 -9.54
CA ARG A 235 -13.91 -8.58 -10.69
C ARG A 235 -15.05 -7.57 -10.54
N ARG A 236 -15.65 -7.52 -9.36
CA ARG A 236 -16.76 -6.59 -9.10
C ARG A 236 -16.32 -5.13 -9.16
N ALA A 237 -15.18 -4.77 -8.56
CA ALA A 237 -14.61 -3.43 -8.68
C ALA A 237 -14.30 -3.09 -10.15
N PHE A 238 -13.76 -4.03 -10.90
CA PHE A 238 -13.48 -3.87 -12.33
C PHE A 238 -14.76 -3.60 -13.14
N GLU A 239 -15.84 -4.34 -12.92
CA GLU A 239 -17.14 -4.11 -13.58
C GLU A 239 -17.68 -2.69 -13.31
N LEU A 240 -17.47 -2.17 -12.09
CA LEU A 240 -17.99 -0.87 -11.68
C LEU A 240 -17.17 0.32 -12.18
N GLU A 241 -15.83 0.16 -12.36
CA GLU A 241 -14.90 1.29 -12.59
C GLU A 241 -14.20 1.28 -13.95
N SER A 242 -14.05 0.13 -14.64
CA SER A 242 -13.15 0.01 -15.80
C SER A 242 -13.56 0.84 -17.01
N GLU A 243 -14.85 1.06 -17.23
CA GLU A 243 -15.39 1.80 -18.37
C GLU A 243 -15.67 3.27 -18.07
N ARG A 244 -15.54 3.69 -16.80
CA ARG A 244 -15.74 5.07 -16.40
C ARG A 244 -14.48 5.90 -16.58
N ASP A 245 -14.64 7.20 -16.76
CA ASP A 245 -13.59 8.18 -16.57
C ASP A 245 -13.38 8.40 -15.06
N SER A 246 -12.77 7.38 -14.43
CA SER A 246 -12.59 7.27 -13.00
C SER A 246 -11.09 7.28 -12.68
N PRO A 247 -10.65 7.92 -11.59
CA PRO A 247 -9.27 7.85 -11.13
C PRO A 247 -8.84 6.41 -10.79
N TRP A 248 -9.80 5.52 -10.51
CA TRP A 248 -9.59 4.12 -10.14
C TRP A 248 -9.44 3.16 -11.32
N ARG A 249 -9.60 3.65 -12.54
CA ARG A 249 -9.56 2.80 -13.73
C ARG A 249 -8.25 2.02 -13.88
N ALA A 250 -7.12 2.64 -13.58
CA ALA A 250 -5.82 1.95 -13.58
C ALA A 250 -5.76 0.90 -12.46
N THR A 251 -6.16 1.31 -11.25
CA THR A 251 -6.11 0.47 -10.04
C THR A 251 -6.93 -0.81 -10.18
N VAL A 252 -8.16 -0.75 -10.74
CA VAL A 252 -8.97 -1.97 -10.89
C VAL A 252 -8.37 -2.96 -11.88
N HIS A 253 -7.67 -2.49 -12.92
CA HIS A 253 -6.92 -3.37 -13.82
C HIS A 253 -5.75 -4.05 -13.09
N VAL A 254 -4.99 -3.30 -12.29
CA VAL A 254 -3.87 -3.84 -11.52
C VAL A 254 -4.35 -4.81 -10.45
N LEU A 255 -5.41 -4.49 -9.71
CA LEU A 255 -5.98 -5.37 -8.68
C LEU A 255 -6.56 -6.66 -9.25
N LEU A 256 -7.23 -6.60 -10.41
CA LEU A 256 -7.72 -7.81 -11.08
C LEU A 256 -6.55 -8.68 -11.55
N GLY A 257 -5.53 -8.08 -12.17
CA GLY A 257 -4.30 -8.79 -12.53
C GLY A 257 -3.61 -9.40 -11.31
N PHE A 258 -3.58 -8.69 -10.18
CA PHE A 258 -3.00 -9.19 -8.93
C PHE A 258 -3.76 -10.41 -8.39
N ALA A 259 -5.09 -10.35 -8.36
CA ALA A 259 -5.93 -11.47 -7.92
C ALA A 259 -5.73 -12.71 -8.82
N LEU A 260 -5.68 -12.52 -10.14
CA LEU A 260 -5.41 -13.60 -11.09
C LEU A 260 -4.01 -14.21 -10.92
N VAL A 261 -2.98 -13.40 -10.61
CA VAL A 261 -1.64 -13.92 -10.29
C VAL A 261 -1.67 -14.78 -9.03
N ARG A 262 -2.39 -14.35 -7.99
CA ARG A 262 -2.53 -15.11 -6.73
C ARG A 262 -3.38 -16.38 -6.88
N GLU A 263 -4.33 -16.38 -7.79
CA GLU A 263 -5.07 -17.58 -8.19
C GLU A 263 -4.18 -18.57 -9.00
N GLY A 264 -3.18 -18.08 -9.73
CA GLY A 264 -2.32 -18.85 -10.64
C GLY A 264 -2.67 -18.71 -12.12
N SER A 265 -3.61 -17.84 -12.47
CA SER A 265 -4.05 -17.55 -13.84
C SER A 265 -3.15 -16.52 -14.53
N PHE A 266 -1.84 -16.83 -14.65
CA PHE A 266 -0.80 -15.91 -15.11
C PHE A 266 -1.02 -15.37 -16.53
N ALA A 267 -1.57 -16.19 -17.43
CA ALA A 267 -1.81 -15.79 -18.81
C ALA A 267 -2.89 -14.70 -18.91
N ASP A 268 -3.98 -14.85 -18.15
CA ASP A 268 -5.07 -13.88 -18.12
C ASP A 268 -4.67 -12.61 -17.39
N ALA A 269 -3.88 -12.74 -16.31
CA ALA A 269 -3.40 -11.60 -15.52
C ALA A 269 -2.60 -10.58 -16.35
N ARG A 270 -1.80 -11.07 -17.29
CA ARG A 270 -0.88 -10.24 -18.08
C ARG A 270 -1.57 -9.07 -18.78
N GLN A 271 -2.65 -9.32 -19.51
CA GLN A 271 -3.32 -8.27 -20.28
C GLN A 271 -3.90 -7.16 -19.38
N TYR A 272 -4.42 -7.53 -18.19
CA TYR A 272 -4.92 -6.56 -17.23
C TYR A 272 -3.78 -5.73 -16.65
N LEU A 273 -2.65 -6.34 -16.30
CA LEU A 273 -1.49 -5.66 -15.75
C LEU A 273 -0.84 -4.71 -16.78
N GLU A 274 -0.70 -5.12 -18.04
CA GLU A 274 -0.16 -4.28 -19.12
C GLU A 274 -1.09 -3.08 -19.40
N THR A 275 -2.39 -3.29 -19.37
CA THR A 275 -3.37 -2.20 -19.53
C THR A 275 -3.34 -1.27 -18.32
N GLY A 276 -3.32 -1.82 -17.09
CA GLY A 276 -3.23 -1.08 -15.85
C GLY A 276 -1.96 -0.23 -15.76
N GLU A 277 -0.78 -0.79 -16.14
CA GLU A 277 0.48 -0.05 -16.16
C GLU A 277 0.39 1.18 -17.09
N ARG A 278 -0.12 1.01 -18.31
CA ARG A 278 -0.25 2.11 -19.26
C ARG A 278 -1.17 3.21 -18.72
N LEU A 279 -2.36 2.85 -18.22
CA LEU A 279 -3.30 3.80 -17.63
C LEU A 279 -2.69 4.51 -16.41
N ALA A 280 -1.96 3.77 -15.57
CA ALA A 280 -1.30 4.31 -14.39
C ALA A 280 -0.19 5.32 -14.73
N ILE A 281 0.57 5.08 -15.79
CA ILE A 281 1.59 6.03 -16.28
C ILE A 281 0.91 7.32 -16.75
N ASP A 282 -0.15 7.22 -17.55
CA ASP A 282 -0.89 8.37 -18.07
C ASP A 282 -1.49 9.23 -16.94
N ASN A 283 -1.99 8.59 -15.89
CA ASN A 283 -2.61 9.24 -14.73
C ASN A 283 -1.61 9.57 -13.60
N ARG A 284 -0.33 9.21 -13.73
CA ARG A 284 0.71 9.33 -12.69
C ARG A 284 0.38 8.58 -11.39
N ALA A 285 -0.37 7.48 -11.48
CA ALA A 285 -0.69 6.59 -10.37
C ALA A 285 0.52 5.66 -10.08
N TRP A 286 1.56 6.20 -9.46
CA TRP A 286 2.86 5.54 -9.36
C TRP A 286 2.84 4.26 -8.53
N MET A 287 1.97 4.14 -7.55
CA MET A 287 1.77 2.89 -6.80
C MET A 287 1.30 1.76 -7.71
N ASP A 288 0.36 2.05 -8.60
CA ASP A 288 -0.14 1.08 -9.59
C ASP A 288 0.93 0.71 -10.62
N VAL A 289 1.77 1.67 -11.04
CA VAL A 289 2.92 1.39 -11.94
C VAL A 289 3.89 0.41 -11.28
N VAL A 290 4.27 0.66 -10.01
CA VAL A 290 5.17 -0.21 -9.25
C VAL A 290 4.53 -1.59 -9.05
N GLY A 291 3.26 -1.65 -8.67
CA GLY A 291 2.51 -2.89 -8.49
C GLY A 291 2.43 -3.72 -9.78
N ALA A 292 2.02 -3.10 -10.89
CA ALA A 292 1.89 -3.76 -12.19
C ALA A 292 3.23 -4.34 -12.67
N ARG A 293 4.32 -3.55 -12.62
CA ARG A 293 5.66 -4.01 -13.00
C ARG A 293 6.16 -5.16 -12.15
N SER A 294 5.94 -5.11 -10.85
CA SER A 294 6.31 -6.19 -9.92
C SER A 294 5.57 -7.49 -10.23
N LEU A 295 4.27 -7.40 -10.54
CA LEU A 295 3.46 -8.56 -10.92
C LEU A 295 3.81 -9.10 -12.31
N LEU A 296 4.10 -8.25 -13.28
CA LEU A 296 4.62 -8.65 -14.59
C LEU A 296 6.00 -9.31 -14.46
N ALA A 297 6.85 -8.84 -13.54
CA ALA A 297 8.11 -9.48 -13.20
C ALA A 297 7.90 -10.89 -12.61
N ARG A 298 6.91 -11.06 -11.70
CA ARG A 298 6.50 -12.37 -11.16
C ARG A 298 6.04 -13.31 -12.26
N ILE A 299 5.22 -12.84 -13.19
CA ILE A 299 4.76 -13.64 -14.35
C ILE A 299 5.97 -14.07 -15.20
N ALA A 300 6.87 -13.14 -15.54
CA ALA A 300 8.07 -13.45 -16.31
C ALA A 300 8.98 -14.46 -15.58
N ARG A 301 9.13 -14.33 -14.26
CA ARG A 301 9.85 -15.29 -13.41
C ARG A 301 9.21 -16.66 -13.42
N HIS A 302 7.88 -16.73 -13.35
CA HIS A 302 7.14 -18.00 -13.45
C HIS A 302 7.34 -18.69 -14.81
N GLU A 303 7.53 -17.92 -15.88
CA GLU A 303 7.81 -18.42 -17.24
C GLU A 303 9.30 -18.73 -17.49
N ASP A 304 10.16 -18.72 -16.47
CA ASP A 304 11.62 -18.85 -16.56
C ASP A 304 12.33 -17.77 -17.40
N ARG A 305 11.67 -16.65 -17.65
CA ARG A 305 12.21 -15.50 -18.40
C ARG A 305 12.94 -14.55 -17.46
N LEU A 306 13.99 -15.04 -16.79
CA LEU A 306 14.66 -14.33 -15.68
C LEU A 306 15.23 -12.96 -16.07
N VAL A 307 15.78 -12.80 -17.29
CA VAL A 307 16.31 -11.52 -17.76
C VAL A 307 15.19 -10.46 -17.87
N VAL A 308 14.02 -10.85 -18.35
CA VAL A 308 12.85 -9.96 -18.45
C VAL A 308 12.32 -9.65 -17.05
N ALA A 309 12.24 -10.66 -16.19
CA ALA A 309 11.79 -10.52 -14.82
C ALA A 309 12.67 -9.52 -14.05
N GLU A 310 14.00 -9.67 -14.14
CA GLU A 310 14.95 -8.78 -13.47
C GLU A 310 14.84 -7.33 -13.96
N ARG A 311 14.71 -7.12 -15.27
CA ARG A 311 14.52 -5.77 -15.84
C ARG A 311 13.26 -5.10 -15.32
N LEU A 312 12.12 -5.82 -15.30
CA LEU A 312 10.84 -5.30 -14.81
C LEU A 312 10.90 -4.97 -13.31
N ALA A 313 11.50 -5.88 -12.52
CA ALA A 313 11.63 -5.67 -11.08
C ALA A 313 12.53 -4.47 -10.74
N ARG A 314 13.66 -4.30 -11.44
CA ARG A 314 14.51 -3.11 -11.29
C ARG A 314 13.73 -1.83 -11.63
N SER A 315 13.01 -1.83 -12.75
CA SER A 315 12.19 -0.68 -13.14
C SER A 315 11.09 -0.36 -12.11
N ALA A 316 10.53 -1.37 -11.43
CA ALA A 316 9.58 -1.14 -10.34
C ALA A 316 10.26 -0.47 -9.14
N ILE A 317 11.46 -0.94 -8.75
CA ILE A 317 12.23 -0.36 -7.64
C ILE A 317 12.67 1.06 -7.96
N ASP A 318 13.22 1.32 -9.16
CA ASP A 318 13.65 2.65 -9.59
C ASP A 318 12.48 3.65 -9.54
N THR A 319 11.29 3.21 -9.96
CA THR A 319 10.06 4.03 -9.85
C THR A 319 9.70 4.27 -8.39
N ALA A 320 9.73 3.23 -7.53
CA ALA A 320 9.42 3.37 -6.11
C ALA A 320 10.40 4.33 -5.41
N GLU A 321 11.69 4.28 -5.73
CA GLU A 321 12.72 5.19 -5.18
C GLU A 321 12.48 6.62 -5.64
N THR A 322 12.29 6.84 -6.94
CA THR A 322 12.09 8.18 -7.53
C THR A 322 10.82 8.85 -6.99
N GLN A 323 9.79 8.08 -6.69
CA GLN A 323 8.51 8.57 -6.20
C GLN A 323 8.38 8.54 -4.66
N GLY A 324 9.47 8.20 -3.93
CA GLY A 324 9.46 8.17 -2.47
C GLY A 324 8.64 7.01 -1.85
N LEU A 325 8.35 5.96 -2.62
CA LEU A 325 7.53 4.82 -2.19
C LEU A 325 8.35 3.66 -1.59
N ARG A 326 9.69 3.76 -1.52
CA ARG A 326 10.57 2.65 -1.09
C ARG A 326 10.20 2.08 0.28
N GLY A 327 9.86 2.93 1.25
CA GLY A 327 9.45 2.51 2.60
C GLY A 327 8.00 2.10 2.75
N SER A 328 7.19 2.20 1.69
CA SER A 328 5.78 1.79 1.69
C SER A 328 5.60 0.29 1.48
N ALA A 329 4.39 -0.21 1.71
CA ALA A 329 4.05 -1.61 1.41
C ALA A 329 4.25 -1.95 -0.07
N THR A 330 3.94 -1.02 -0.99
CA THR A 330 4.14 -1.19 -2.43
C THR A 330 5.62 -1.31 -2.79
N GLY A 331 6.48 -0.46 -2.21
CA GLY A 331 7.93 -0.56 -2.37
C GLY A 331 8.49 -1.84 -1.76
N GLY A 332 7.99 -2.25 -0.60
CA GLY A 332 8.32 -3.53 0.02
C GLY A 332 7.98 -4.72 -0.86
N PHE A 333 6.82 -4.70 -1.51
CA PHE A 333 6.40 -5.73 -2.46
C PHE A 333 7.32 -5.80 -3.69
N ALA A 334 7.70 -4.66 -4.28
CA ALA A 334 8.65 -4.62 -5.40
C ALA A 334 10.02 -5.17 -5.00
N THR A 335 10.52 -4.81 -3.82
CA THR A 335 11.81 -5.29 -3.27
C THR A 335 11.77 -6.80 -3.05
N LEU A 336 10.65 -7.32 -2.54
CA LEU A 336 10.43 -8.74 -2.34
C LEU A 336 10.44 -9.53 -3.65
N GLU A 337 9.75 -9.05 -4.69
CA GLU A 337 9.74 -9.70 -6.01
C GLU A 337 11.14 -9.74 -6.63
N TYR A 338 11.88 -8.64 -6.53
CA TYR A 338 13.25 -8.63 -7.03
C TYR A 338 14.14 -9.63 -6.26
N GLY A 339 14.00 -9.69 -4.93
CA GLY A 339 14.69 -10.68 -4.10
C GLY A 339 14.38 -12.12 -4.52
N ALA A 340 13.10 -12.42 -4.80
CA ALA A 340 12.68 -13.75 -5.26
C ALA A 340 13.27 -14.12 -6.64
N ILE A 341 13.39 -13.15 -7.56
CA ILE A 341 14.03 -13.32 -8.86
C ILE A 341 15.50 -13.64 -8.69
N LEU A 342 16.22 -12.92 -7.82
CA LEU A 342 17.64 -13.16 -7.54
C LEU A 342 17.88 -14.54 -6.92
N VAL A 343 16.99 -14.98 -6.04
CA VAL A 343 17.07 -16.36 -5.48
C VAL A 343 16.93 -17.40 -6.59
N GLN A 344 15.97 -17.23 -7.51
CA GLN A 344 15.81 -18.16 -8.63
C GLN A 344 17.00 -18.12 -9.60
N ALA A 345 17.67 -16.97 -9.74
CA ALA A 345 18.88 -16.79 -10.52
C ALA A 345 20.15 -17.32 -9.80
N GLY A 346 20.05 -17.91 -8.59
CA GLY A 346 21.18 -18.42 -7.81
C GLY A 346 21.96 -17.36 -7.02
N ARG A 347 21.52 -16.10 -7.03
CA ARG A 347 22.11 -14.98 -6.30
C ARG A 347 21.57 -14.92 -4.86
N TYR A 348 21.80 -15.97 -4.10
CA TYR A 348 21.13 -16.22 -2.81
C TYR A 348 21.41 -15.16 -1.75
N LEU A 349 22.64 -14.63 -1.65
CA LEU A 349 22.99 -13.64 -0.64
C LEU A 349 22.27 -12.31 -0.90
N GLU A 350 22.26 -11.85 -2.13
CA GLU A 350 21.60 -10.61 -2.54
C GLU A 350 20.07 -10.76 -2.45
N GLY A 351 19.54 -11.88 -2.92
CA GLY A 351 18.13 -12.20 -2.80
C GLY A 351 17.66 -12.24 -1.36
N HIS A 352 18.41 -12.86 -0.46
CA HIS A 352 18.12 -12.88 0.98
C HIS A 352 18.07 -11.45 1.58
N ALA A 353 18.99 -10.58 1.22
CA ALA A 353 19.03 -9.20 1.72
C ALA A 353 17.77 -8.42 1.32
N LEU A 354 17.39 -8.49 0.03
CA LEU A 354 16.20 -7.83 -0.48
C LEU A 354 14.91 -8.42 0.10
N LEU A 355 14.79 -9.74 0.23
CA LEU A 355 13.65 -10.38 0.86
C LEU A 355 13.50 -9.93 2.32
N SER A 356 14.61 -9.79 3.05
CA SER A 356 14.60 -9.30 4.44
C SER A 356 14.15 -7.84 4.52
N GLU A 357 14.59 -6.98 3.59
CA GLU A 357 14.17 -5.57 3.48
C GLU A 357 12.68 -5.47 3.15
N GLY A 358 12.21 -6.18 2.11
CA GLY A 358 10.83 -6.10 1.64
C GLY A 358 9.80 -6.66 2.61
N LEU A 359 10.16 -7.66 3.43
CA LEU A 359 9.25 -8.24 4.43
C LEU A 359 8.90 -7.27 5.57
N GLY A 360 9.74 -6.30 5.90
CA GLY A 360 9.49 -5.36 6.99
C GLY A 360 8.18 -4.59 6.84
N PRO A 361 8.01 -3.78 5.79
CA PRO A 361 6.77 -3.04 5.53
C PRO A 361 5.53 -3.94 5.40
N LEU A 362 5.66 -5.11 4.77
CA LEU A 362 4.55 -6.04 4.54
C LEU A 362 4.04 -6.71 5.81
N ARG A 363 4.93 -7.01 6.77
CA ARG A 363 4.52 -7.50 8.10
C ARG A 363 3.73 -6.43 8.87
N GLY A 364 4.15 -5.16 8.76
CA GLY A 364 3.43 -4.04 9.36
C GLY A 364 1.99 -3.89 8.84
N LEU A 365 1.77 -4.23 7.58
CA LEU A 365 0.45 -4.19 6.94
C LEU A 365 -0.50 -5.30 7.43
N GLY A 366 0.04 -6.37 8.03
CA GLY A 366 -0.76 -7.51 8.52
C GLY A 366 -1.41 -8.35 7.41
N GLU A 367 -0.88 -8.31 6.17
CA GLU A 367 -1.41 -9.07 5.04
C GLU A 367 -0.65 -10.40 4.88
N PRO A 368 -1.26 -11.54 5.30
CA PRO A 368 -0.54 -12.80 5.41
C PRO A 368 -0.07 -13.38 4.07
N LEU A 369 -0.82 -13.16 2.97
CA LEU A 369 -0.41 -13.62 1.64
C LEU A 369 0.93 -13.00 1.23
N ALA A 370 1.08 -11.68 1.39
CA ALA A 370 2.30 -10.97 1.02
C ALA A 370 3.52 -11.43 1.86
N VAL A 371 3.30 -11.75 3.13
CA VAL A 371 4.36 -12.28 4.00
C VAL A 371 4.81 -13.66 3.54
N VAL A 372 3.88 -14.57 3.22
CA VAL A 372 4.22 -15.92 2.71
C VAL A 372 4.90 -15.84 1.35
N GLU A 373 4.48 -14.93 0.47
CA GLU A 373 5.13 -14.67 -0.83
C GLU A 373 6.63 -14.34 -0.68
N GLY A 374 7.04 -13.69 0.42
CA GLY A 374 8.43 -13.41 0.74
C GLY A 374 9.14 -14.53 1.50
N LEU A 375 8.45 -15.21 2.41
CA LEU A 375 9.04 -16.28 3.22
C LEU A 375 9.43 -17.50 2.38
N LEU A 376 8.62 -17.91 1.40
CA LEU A 376 8.93 -19.10 0.60
C LEU A 376 10.24 -18.96 -0.18
N PRO A 377 10.53 -17.90 -0.96
CA PRO A 377 11.84 -17.72 -1.58
C PRO A 377 12.95 -17.49 -0.54
N MET A 378 12.66 -16.87 0.62
CA MET A 378 13.60 -16.73 1.73
C MET A 378 14.08 -18.09 2.25
N VAL A 379 13.18 -19.07 2.40
CA VAL A 379 13.52 -20.43 2.81
C VAL A 379 14.53 -21.07 1.84
N GLU A 380 14.32 -20.90 0.54
CA GLU A 380 15.25 -21.43 -0.48
C GLU A 380 16.62 -20.74 -0.37
N ALA A 381 16.66 -19.41 -0.29
CA ALA A 381 17.91 -18.67 -0.13
C ALA A 381 18.68 -19.13 1.10
N LEU A 382 18.02 -19.24 2.26
CA LEU A 382 18.64 -19.68 3.51
C LEU A 382 19.14 -21.12 3.46
N ARG A 383 18.44 -22.04 2.77
CA ARG A 383 18.89 -23.42 2.55
C ARG A 383 20.19 -23.46 1.75
N GLN A 384 20.24 -22.69 0.66
CA GLN A 384 21.43 -22.63 -0.21
C GLN A 384 22.63 -21.95 0.48
N LEU A 385 22.38 -21.00 1.38
CA LEU A 385 23.39 -20.35 2.22
C LEU A 385 23.83 -21.22 3.42
N GLY A 386 23.28 -22.43 3.60
CA GLY A 386 23.59 -23.32 4.73
C GLY A 386 22.98 -22.90 6.08
N ARG A 387 22.12 -21.85 6.09
CA ARG A 387 21.49 -21.30 7.31
C ARG A 387 20.24 -22.11 7.71
N ARG A 388 20.43 -23.41 7.96
CA ARG A 388 19.34 -24.39 8.14
C ARG A 388 18.35 -24.06 9.27
N ARG A 389 18.82 -23.49 10.38
CA ARG A 389 17.95 -23.14 11.51
C ARG A 389 16.99 -21.99 11.15
N GLU A 390 17.49 -21.01 10.43
CA GLU A 390 16.70 -19.87 9.98
C GLU A 390 15.71 -20.26 8.87
N ALA A 391 16.15 -21.09 7.93
CA ALA A 391 15.28 -21.67 6.91
C ALA A 391 14.09 -22.43 7.54
N ARG A 392 14.35 -23.21 8.60
CA ARG A 392 13.28 -23.92 9.32
C ARG A 392 12.30 -22.94 9.97
N ARG A 393 12.78 -21.92 10.67
CA ARG A 393 11.91 -20.91 11.29
C ARG A 393 11.05 -20.15 10.27
N ALA A 394 11.65 -19.74 9.15
CA ALA A 394 10.91 -19.09 8.08
C ALA A 394 9.84 -20.01 7.47
N LEU A 395 10.11 -21.30 7.35
CA LEU A 395 9.15 -22.28 6.85
C LEU A 395 8.02 -22.52 7.85
N GLU A 396 8.34 -22.65 9.14
CA GLU A 396 7.37 -22.81 10.23
C GLU A 396 6.43 -21.58 10.29
N GLU A 397 6.97 -20.37 10.12
CA GLU A 397 6.16 -19.13 10.02
C GLU A 397 5.24 -19.15 8.78
N ALA A 398 5.77 -19.53 7.61
CA ALA A 398 4.98 -19.64 6.39
C ALA A 398 3.84 -20.66 6.52
N ASP A 399 4.14 -21.84 7.09
CA ASP A 399 3.15 -22.90 7.30
C ASP A 399 2.05 -22.48 8.29
N ALA A 400 2.42 -21.80 9.37
CA ALA A 400 1.45 -21.27 10.33
C ALA A 400 0.51 -20.24 9.70
N LEU A 401 1.05 -19.33 8.86
CA LEU A 401 0.26 -18.35 8.13
C LEU A 401 -0.67 -19.03 7.11
N LEU A 402 -0.14 -19.97 6.31
CA LEU A 402 -0.94 -20.72 5.33
C LEU A 402 -2.08 -21.50 5.99
N ALA A 403 -1.84 -22.10 7.15
CA ALA A 403 -2.87 -22.81 7.92
C ALA A 403 -3.97 -21.89 8.45
N SER A 404 -3.69 -20.60 8.64
CA SER A 404 -4.66 -19.61 9.10
C SER A 404 -5.50 -18.99 7.98
N MET A 405 -5.15 -19.24 6.71
CA MET A 405 -5.84 -18.69 5.54
C MET A 405 -7.03 -19.57 5.14
N LEU A 406 -8.10 -18.92 4.68
CA LEU A 406 -9.27 -19.61 4.10
C LEU A 406 -8.92 -20.16 2.72
N ASP A 407 -8.31 -19.33 1.89
CA ASP A 407 -7.85 -19.73 0.56
C ASP A 407 -6.51 -19.04 0.24
N PRO A 408 -5.38 -19.75 0.37
CA PRO A 408 -4.06 -19.22 0.02
C PRO A 408 -3.79 -19.19 -1.50
N GLY A 409 -4.71 -19.65 -2.33
CA GLY A 409 -4.58 -19.69 -3.79
C GLY A 409 -3.35 -20.48 -4.25
N TYR A 410 -2.63 -19.92 -5.22
CA TYR A 410 -1.43 -20.52 -5.81
C TYR A 410 -0.27 -20.75 -4.82
N LEU A 411 -0.24 -20.03 -3.68
CA LEU A 411 0.80 -20.23 -2.66
C LEU A 411 0.81 -21.65 -2.07
N ARG A 412 -0.34 -22.33 -2.01
CA ARG A 412 -0.41 -23.74 -1.63
C ARG A 412 0.40 -24.60 -2.55
N VAL A 413 0.23 -24.43 -3.87
CA VAL A 413 0.98 -25.17 -4.89
C VAL A 413 2.49 -24.91 -4.79
N VAL A 414 2.87 -23.65 -4.58
CA VAL A 414 4.28 -23.27 -4.40
C VAL A 414 4.86 -23.95 -3.16
N ARG A 415 4.13 -23.96 -2.03
CA ARG A 415 4.57 -24.56 -0.78
C ARG A 415 4.72 -26.09 -0.90
N GLU A 416 3.73 -26.76 -1.49
CA GLU A 416 3.78 -28.21 -1.73
C GLU A 416 4.95 -28.61 -2.62
N ALA A 417 5.27 -27.81 -3.64
CA ALA A 417 6.43 -28.03 -4.50
C ALA A 417 7.79 -27.87 -3.78
N MET A 418 7.83 -27.21 -2.61
CA MET A 418 9.03 -27.05 -1.80
C MET A 418 9.29 -28.23 -0.85
N GLU A 419 8.33 -29.11 -0.64
CA GLU A 419 8.56 -30.32 0.13
C GLU A 419 9.52 -31.22 -0.63
N PRO A 420 10.63 -31.71 -0.01
CA PRO A 420 11.24 -32.92 -0.51
C PRO A 420 10.13 -33.97 -0.44
N ALA A 421 9.95 -34.77 -1.49
CA ALA A 421 9.01 -35.89 -1.47
C ALA A 421 9.24 -36.68 -0.17
N THR A 422 8.45 -36.36 0.88
CA THR A 422 8.59 -36.96 2.20
C THR A 422 7.79 -38.24 2.21
N GLY A 423 8.44 -39.26 1.69
CA GLY A 423 8.16 -40.63 1.98
C GLY A 423 9.45 -41.28 2.51
N GLY A 424 9.61 -41.34 3.84
CA GLY A 424 10.60 -42.28 4.42
C GLY A 424 11.90 -41.67 4.97
N ARG A 425 12.20 -42.06 6.18
CA ARG A 425 13.49 -42.06 6.89
C ARG A 425 14.69 -42.23 5.95
N ASN A 426 15.74 -41.44 6.15
CA ASN A 426 17.17 -41.74 5.79
C ASN A 426 17.39 -42.84 4.75
N GLU A 427 16.82 -42.73 3.55
CA GLU A 427 17.28 -43.51 2.42
C GLU A 427 18.24 -42.63 1.59
N PRO A 428 19.31 -43.19 1.04
CA PRO A 428 20.22 -42.49 0.14
C PRO A 428 19.38 -42.00 -1.03
N VAL A 429 19.53 -40.70 -1.39
CA VAL A 429 18.85 -40.09 -2.53
C VAL A 429 18.92 -41.02 -3.73
N ASN A 430 17.82 -41.66 -4.05
CA ASN A 430 17.76 -42.49 -5.25
C ASN A 430 17.97 -41.55 -6.47
N ARG A 431 19.18 -41.66 -7.05
CA ARG A 431 19.58 -40.86 -8.22
C ARG A 431 18.87 -41.28 -9.50
N GLU A 432 18.10 -42.37 -9.46
CA GLU A 432 17.33 -42.85 -10.60
C GLU A 432 16.10 -42.04 -10.87
N LEU A 433 15.86 -41.74 -12.15
CA LEU A 433 14.62 -41.09 -12.58
C LEU A 433 13.44 -42.03 -12.38
N SER A 434 12.32 -41.54 -11.88
CA SER A 434 11.05 -42.30 -11.86
C SER A 434 10.57 -42.57 -13.29
N ALA A 435 9.69 -43.58 -13.47
CA ALA A 435 9.11 -43.89 -14.77
C ALA A 435 8.46 -42.65 -15.43
N ARG A 436 7.81 -41.81 -14.63
CA ARG A 436 7.17 -40.56 -15.10
C ARG A 436 8.19 -39.47 -15.46
N GLU A 437 9.26 -39.34 -14.71
CA GLU A 437 10.36 -38.41 -15.02
C GLU A 437 11.11 -38.83 -16.28
N LEU A 438 11.29 -40.15 -16.49
CA LEU A 438 11.90 -40.67 -17.68
C LEU A 438 11.02 -40.43 -18.93
N GLU A 439 9.70 -40.57 -18.81
CA GLU A 439 8.73 -40.24 -19.87
C GLU A 439 8.78 -38.72 -20.20
N VAL A 440 8.80 -37.87 -19.21
CA VAL A 440 8.96 -36.42 -19.40
C VAL A 440 10.31 -36.08 -20.04
N LEU A 441 11.42 -36.72 -19.62
CA LEU A 441 12.75 -36.54 -20.22
C LEU A 441 12.80 -36.96 -21.70
N ARG A 442 12.16 -38.04 -22.04
CA ARG A 442 12.04 -38.52 -23.45
C ARG A 442 11.30 -37.49 -24.30
N LEU A 443 10.18 -36.97 -23.81
CA LEU A 443 9.42 -35.94 -24.52
C LEU A 443 10.18 -34.61 -24.58
N MET A 444 10.98 -34.28 -23.54
CA MET A 444 11.88 -33.12 -23.53
C MET A 444 12.94 -33.24 -24.66
N ALA A 445 13.48 -34.44 -24.89
CA ALA A 445 14.50 -34.70 -25.90
C ALA A 445 13.95 -34.55 -27.32
N THR A 446 12.62 -34.70 -27.56
CA THR A 446 11.99 -34.44 -28.84
C THR A 446 11.83 -32.96 -29.21
N GLY A 447 12.44 -32.03 -28.47
CA GLY A 447 12.37 -30.60 -28.74
C GLY A 447 11.13 -29.90 -28.24
N ARG A 448 10.11 -30.63 -27.75
CA ARG A 448 8.81 -30.06 -27.30
C ARG A 448 8.95 -29.05 -26.18
N SER A 449 8.09 -28.06 -26.20
CA SER A 449 7.93 -27.09 -25.10
C SER A 449 7.25 -27.72 -23.88
N LYS A 450 7.43 -27.15 -22.68
CA LYS A 450 6.74 -27.60 -21.45
C LYS A 450 5.22 -27.68 -21.61
N ARG A 451 4.61 -26.78 -22.42
CA ARG A 451 3.17 -26.78 -22.71
C ARG A 451 2.73 -27.96 -23.56
N GLU A 452 3.51 -28.29 -24.56
CA GLU A 452 3.23 -29.46 -25.44
C GLU A 452 3.39 -30.77 -24.68
N VAL A 453 4.43 -30.88 -23.85
CA VAL A 453 4.61 -32.05 -22.97
C VAL A 453 3.46 -32.16 -21.95
N ALA A 454 2.99 -31.07 -21.39
CA ALA A 454 1.85 -31.04 -20.48
C ALA A 454 0.55 -31.54 -21.17
N LYS A 455 0.33 -31.06 -22.40
CA LYS A 455 -0.83 -31.46 -23.21
C LYS A 455 -0.79 -32.95 -23.57
N GLU A 456 0.36 -33.46 -23.95
CA GLU A 456 0.54 -34.88 -24.35
C GLU A 456 0.38 -35.84 -23.18
N LEU A 457 0.89 -35.45 -22.01
CA LEU A 457 0.80 -36.25 -20.80
C LEU A 457 -0.50 -36.06 -20.02
N VAL A 458 -1.42 -35.21 -20.53
CA VAL A 458 -2.72 -34.87 -19.90
C VAL A 458 -2.55 -34.42 -18.44
N VAL A 459 -1.57 -33.54 -18.18
CA VAL A 459 -1.28 -32.98 -16.85
C VAL A 459 -1.16 -31.46 -16.91
N SER A 460 -1.20 -30.83 -15.77
CA SER A 460 -1.02 -29.37 -15.70
C SER A 460 0.40 -28.95 -16.11
N TYR A 461 0.54 -27.75 -16.65
CA TYR A 461 1.86 -27.14 -16.92
C TYR A 461 2.76 -27.15 -15.67
N ASN A 462 2.17 -26.88 -14.51
CA ASN A 462 2.88 -26.86 -13.23
C ASN A 462 3.42 -28.25 -12.84
N THR A 463 2.68 -29.31 -13.13
CA THR A 463 3.14 -30.67 -12.92
C THR A 463 4.37 -30.98 -13.78
N ILE A 464 4.37 -30.54 -15.03
CA ILE A 464 5.53 -30.71 -15.92
C ILE A 464 6.70 -29.85 -15.44
N HIS A 465 6.46 -28.61 -15.01
CA HIS A 465 7.52 -27.76 -14.46
C HIS A 465 8.19 -28.40 -13.24
N SER A 466 7.41 -29.00 -12.34
CA SER A 466 7.93 -29.76 -11.19
C SER A 466 8.78 -30.96 -11.63
N HIS A 467 8.34 -31.72 -12.64
CA HIS A 467 9.14 -32.82 -13.18
C HIS A 467 10.46 -32.34 -13.81
N TYR A 468 10.47 -31.23 -14.55
CA TYR A 468 11.71 -30.66 -15.11
C TYR A 468 12.71 -30.31 -14.00
N ARG A 469 12.27 -29.66 -12.92
CA ARG A 469 13.15 -29.35 -11.77
C ARG A 469 13.69 -30.62 -11.09
N SER A 470 12.86 -31.64 -10.95
CA SER A 470 13.28 -32.90 -10.35
C SER A 470 14.29 -33.64 -11.25
N ILE A 471 14.09 -33.65 -12.57
CA ILE A 471 15.01 -34.24 -13.56
C ILE A 471 16.36 -33.51 -13.50
N TYR A 472 16.37 -32.17 -13.56
CA TYR A 472 17.62 -31.36 -13.49
C TYR A 472 18.41 -31.66 -12.22
N ARG A 473 17.71 -31.73 -11.09
CA ARG A 473 18.34 -32.05 -9.80
C ARG A 473 18.94 -33.48 -9.78
N LYS A 474 18.21 -34.45 -10.30
CA LYS A 474 18.66 -35.86 -10.32
C LYS A 474 19.82 -36.12 -11.30
N LEU A 475 19.83 -35.39 -12.42
CA LEU A 475 20.89 -35.44 -13.41
C LEU A 475 22.04 -34.46 -13.09
N GLU A 476 21.93 -33.65 -12.04
CA GLU A 476 22.94 -32.66 -11.62
C GLU A 476 23.25 -31.63 -12.71
N VAL A 477 22.21 -31.11 -13.41
CA VAL A 477 22.34 -30.18 -14.54
C VAL A 477 21.48 -28.91 -14.31
N GLY A 478 21.83 -27.83 -15.01
CA GLY A 478 21.18 -26.53 -14.84
C GLY A 478 20.23 -26.09 -15.97
N SER A 479 20.21 -26.84 -17.10
CA SER A 479 19.40 -26.45 -18.27
C SER A 479 18.75 -27.65 -18.96
N LYS A 480 17.81 -27.36 -19.89
CA LYS A 480 17.16 -28.38 -20.72
C LYS A 480 18.16 -29.10 -21.62
N GLU A 481 19.04 -28.33 -22.23
CA GLU A 481 20.09 -28.84 -23.12
C GLU A 481 21.04 -29.76 -22.35
N ALA A 482 21.56 -29.31 -21.22
CA ALA A 482 22.43 -30.11 -20.37
C ALA A 482 21.75 -31.37 -19.83
N ALA A 483 20.43 -31.35 -19.62
CA ALA A 483 19.67 -32.54 -19.21
C ALA A 483 19.55 -33.57 -20.34
N ILE A 484 19.36 -33.12 -21.56
CA ILE A 484 19.30 -33.98 -22.76
C ILE A 484 20.68 -34.61 -23.03
N ASP A 485 21.75 -33.79 -23.04
CA ASP A 485 23.12 -34.25 -23.23
C ASP A 485 23.52 -35.32 -22.20
N ARG A 486 23.18 -35.05 -20.92
CA ARG A 486 23.46 -35.99 -19.83
C ARG A 486 22.67 -37.29 -19.96
N ALA A 487 21.39 -37.18 -20.40
CA ALA A 487 20.52 -38.33 -20.59
C ALA A 487 21.02 -39.23 -21.74
N GLN A 488 21.50 -38.64 -22.84
CA GLN A 488 22.15 -39.38 -23.97
C GLN A 488 23.44 -40.03 -23.51
N ALA A 489 24.33 -39.30 -22.84
CA ALA A 489 25.59 -39.82 -22.33
C ALA A 489 25.44 -40.99 -21.32
N THR A 490 24.27 -41.08 -20.68
CA THR A 490 23.94 -42.13 -19.71
C THR A 490 23.00 -43.23 -20.28
N GLY A 491 22.65 -43.17 -21.56
CA GLY A 491 21.78 -44.15 -22.20
C GLY A 491 20.31 -44.15 -21.75
N LEU A 492 19.85 -43.06 -21.14
CA LEU A 492 18.47 -42.89 -20.69
C LEU A 492 17.54 -42.47 -21.82
N VAL A 493 18.10 -41.92 -22.90
CA VAL A 493 17.41 -41.49 -24.13
C VAL A 493 18.27 -41.86 -25.31
N ASP A 494 17.68 -42.46 -26.35
CA ASP A 494 18.39 -42.90 -27.55
C ASP A 494 18.86 -41.73 -28.41
N ASP A 495 20.03 -41.82 -29.03
CA ASP A 495 20.66 -40.80 -29.88
C ASP A 495 19.85 -40.50 -31.16
N ASP A 496 18.99 -41.41 -31.61
CA ASP A 496 18.20 -41.28 -32.83
C ASP A 496 17.05 -40.23 -32.74
N VAL A 497 16.70 -39.79 -31.55
CA VAL A 497 15.57 -38.87 -31.37
C VAL A 497 15.98 -37.41 -31.63
N ALA A 498 17.26 -37.06 -31.53
CA ALA A 498 17.77 -35.71 -31.73
C ALA A 498 18.18 -35.40 -33.18
N SER A 499 18.51 -36.45 -33.99
CA SER A 499 19.00 -36.26 -35.38
C SER A 499 17.91 -35.92 -36.42
N SER A 500 16.64 -36.00 -36.08
CA SER A 500 15.54 -35.66 -36.98
C SER A 500 15.17 -34.17 -37.06
N PHE A 501 15.85 -33.26 -36.32
CA PHE A 501 15.44 -31.85 -36.21
C PHE A 501 16.48 -30.79 -36.60
N TRP A 502 17.74 -31.20 -36.96
CA TRP A 502 18.72 -30.27 -37.52
C TRP A 502 19.02 -30.66 -38.98
N PRO A 503 18.57 -29.89 -39.98
CA PRO A 503 19.11 -30.04 -41.32
C PRO A 503 20.57 -29.56 -41.30
N ASP A 504 21.44 -30.44 -41.85
CA ASP A 504 22.87 -30.22 -42.05
C ASP A 504 23.07 -28.96 -42.93
N GLU A 505 23.46 -27.81 -42.34
CA GLU A 505 23.97 -26.68 -43.10
C GLU A 505 25.49 -26.88 -43.29
N SER A 506 25.85 -27.68 -44.28
CA SER A 506 27.20 -27.65 -44.85
C SER A 506 27.30 -26.49 -45.84
N PRO A 507 28.29 -25.59 -45.74
CA PRO A 507 28.45 -24.48 -46.70
C PRO A 507 29.01 -25.01 -48.00
N GLY A 508 28.28 -24.74 -49.10
CA GLY A 508 28.75 -24.78 -50.48
C GLY A 508 29.08 -23.36 -50.96
#